data_0c8bcc1258d53b55be946aa8b89d36f3
#
_entry.id   0c8bcc1258d53b55be946aa8b89d36f3
#
_cell.length_a   1.000
_cell.length_b   1.000
_cell.length_c   1.000
_cell.angle_alpha   90.00
_cell.angle_beta   90.00
_cell.angle_gamma   90.00
#
_symmetry.space_group_name_H-M   'P 1'
#
loop_
_entity.id
_entity.type
_entity.pdbx_description
1 polymer ?
#
loop_
_entity_poly.entity_id
_entity_poly.type
_entity_poly.pdbx_seq_one_letter_code
_entity_poly.pdbx_strand_id
1 'polypeptide(L)'
;GSFIACTQRIPGKNKVLFIDPGFPIQKSQLRIIGADWVEFDIHDYRGEALRAKLEEMLKEGDIAAIIYSNPNNPAWICLEEAELAIIGELATKHDVVVMEDLAYFCMDYRQDMGHPFQPPYPPTVARYTDNYILMLSSSKIFSYAGQRMALTCISDKLFERHYPALAERYKDAGVFGQTLIASILYMITSGCTASTQY
;
A
#
# COMPACT_ATOMS: atom_id res chain seq x y z
N GLY A 1 -3.44 11.70 -0.83
CA GLY A 1 -2.00 12.06 -0.74
C GLY A 1 -1.13 11.12 -1.55
N SER A 2 -1.13 9.81 -1.26
CA SER A 2 -0.20 8.84 -1.87
C SER A 2 -0.27 8.80 -3.40
N PHE A 3 -1.45 8.82 -4.00
CA PHE A 3 -1.59 8.87 -5.46
C PHE A 3 -0.93 10.12 -6.07
N ILE A 4 -1.17 11.30 -5.47
CA ILE A 4 -0.54 12.55 -5.93
C ILE A 4 0.99 12.44 -5.82
N ALA A 5 1.48 11.94 -4.70
CA ALA A 5 2.92 11.75 -4.50
C ALA A 5 3.54 10.84 -5.57
N CYS A 6 2.88 9.73 -5.90
CA CYS A 6 3.38 8.79 -6.91
C CYS A 6 3.29 9.36 -8.34
N THR A 7 2.13 9.86 -8.75
CA THR A 7 1.88 10.29 -10.14
C THR A 7 2.58 11.60 -10.51
N GLN A 8 3.04 12.36 -9.53
CA GLN A 8 3.80 13.60 -9.75
C GLN A 8 5.30 13.47 -9.44
N ARG A 9 5.77 12.25 -9.18
CA ARG A 9 7.15 11.96 -8.80
C ARG A 9 8.13 12.10 -9.96
N ILE A 10 7.79 11.50 -11.09
CA ILE A 10 8.64 11.44 -12.28
C ILE A 10 7.83 11.94 -13.48
N PRO A 11 8.31 12.95 -14.21
CA PRO A 11 7.66 13.40 -15.44
C PRO A 11 7.47 12.24 -16.42
N GLY A 12 6.27 12.12 -16.99
CA GLY A 12 5.90 11.05 -17.92
C GLY A 12 5.42 9.75 -17.25
N LYS A 13 5.63 9.56 -15.94
CA LYS A 13 5.08 8.45 -15.18
C LYS A 13 3.86 8.92 -14.38
N ASN A 14 2.69 8.86 -14.97
CA ASN A 14 1.45 9.39 -14.36
C ASN A 14 0.30 8.38 -14.28
N LYS A 15 0.49 7.14 -14.73
CA LYS A 15 -0.51 6.08 -14.63
C LYS A 15 -0.31 5.24 -13.38
N VAL A 16 -1.40 4.69 -12.87
CA VAL A 16 -1.40 3.71 -11.78
C VAL A 16 -1.88 2.37 -12.31
N LEU A 17 -1.12 1.32 -12.02
CA LEU A 17 -1.48 -0.06 -12.33
C LEU A 17 -2.23 -0.67 -11.16
N PHE A 18 -3.47 -1.12 -11.40
CA PHE A 18 -4.26 -1.87 -10.43
C PHE A 18 -4.12 -3.36 -10.65
N ILE A 19 -3.78 -4.09 -9.60
CA ILE A 19 -3.95 -5.53 -9.54
C ILE A 19 -5.33 -5.78 -8.94
N ASP A 20 -6.30 -5.98 -9.83
CA ASP A 20 -7.70 -6.18 -9.47
C ASP A 20 -8.02 -7.66 -9.12
N PRO A 21 -9.17 -7.91 -8.48
CA PRO A 21 -10.20 -6.96 -8.05
C PRO A 21 -9.70 -6.06 -6.92
N GLY A 22 -10.19 -4.81 -6.87
CA GLY A 22 -9.76 -3.81 -5.90
C GLY A 22 -10.90 -2.93 -5.39
N PHE A 23 -10.59 -2.06 -4.43
CA PHE A 23 -11.56 -1.16 -3.84
C PHE A 23 -11.89 0.01 -4.80
N PRO A 24 -13.13 0.14 -5.30
CA PRO A 24 -13.43 1.02 -6.44
C PRO A 24 -13.25 2.51 -6.16
N ILE A 25 -13.26 2.92 -4.89
CA ILE A 25 -13.05 4.34 -4.51
C ILE A 25 -11.64 4.81 -4.90
N GLN A 26 -10.64 3.92 -4.93
CA GLN A 26 -9.29 4.26 -5.32
C GLN A 26 -9.23 4.79 -6.76
N LYS A 27 -9.95 4.16 -7.71
CA LYS A 27 -10.07 4.63 -9.10
C LYS A 27 -10.81 5.98 -9.19
N SER A 28 -11.83 6.17 -8.35
CA SER A 28 -12.53 7.45 -8.26
C SER A 28 -11.62 8.59 -7.77
N GLN A 29 -10.69 8.30 -6.86
CA GLN A 29 -9.68 9.27 -6.41
C GLN A 29 -8.73 9.68 -7.54
N LEU A 30 -8.33 8.73 -8.41
CA LEU A 30 -7.50 9.04 -9.58
C LEU A 30 -8.22 9.96 -10.56
N ARG A 31 -9.52 9.72 -10.83
CA ARG A 31 -10.33 10.63 -11.67
C ARG A 31 -10.33 12.06 -11.13
N ILE A 32 -10.45 12.25 -9.81
CA ILE A 32 -10.46 13.58 -9.19
C ILE A 32 -9.15 14.32 -9.41
N ILE A 33 -8.02 13.62 -9.40
CA ILE A 33 -6.69 14.22 -9.59
C ILE A 33 -6.25 14.26 -11.06
N GLY A 34 -7.08 13.76 -12.00
CA GLY A 34 -6.76 13.73 -13.42
C GLY A 34 -5.66 12.76 -13.81
N ALA A 35 -5.48 11.68 -13.04
CA ALA A 35 -4.51 10.63 -13.34
C ALA A 35 -5.19 9.42 -13.99
N ASP A 36 -4.48 8.80 -14.93
CA ASP A 36 -4.93 7.60 -15.62
C ASP A 36 -4.56 6.33 -14.87
N TRP A 37 -5.20 5.22 -15.24
CA TRP A 37 -4.86 3.90 -14.73
C TRP A 37 -5.01 2.82 -15.80
N VAL A 38 -4.35 1.72 -15.55
CA VAL A 38 -4.51 0.43 -16.23
C VAL A 38 -4.72 -0.65 -15.18
N GLU A 39 -5.30 -1.79 -15.60
CA GLU A 39 -5.68 -2.84 -14.65
C GLU A 39 -5.61 -4.23 -15.28
N PHE A 40 -5.44 -5.25 -14.44
CA PHE A 40 -5.64 -6.65 -14.80
C PHE A 40 -6.17 -7.44 -13.60
N ASP A 41 -6.88 -8.55 -13.86
CA ASP A 41 -7.40 -9.43 -12.82
C ASP A 41 -6.32 -10.43 -12.38
N ILE A 42 -6.02 -10.47 -11.07
CA ILE A 42 -5.01 -11.36 -10.48
C ILE A 42 -5.39 -12.85 -10.60
N HIS A 43 -6.68 -13.18 -10.74
CA HIS A 43 -7.11 -14.56 -10.89
C HIS A 43 -6.52 -15.23 -12.13
N ASP A 44 -6.28 -14.45 -13.18
CA ASP A 44 -5.72 -14.94 -14.44
C ASP A 44 -4.19 -15.05 -14.42
N TYR A 45 -3.53 -14.47 -13.41
CA TYR A 45 -2.08 -14.28 -13.39
C TYR A 45 -1.44 -14.60 -12.04
N ARG A 46 -1.75 -15.78 -11.44
CA ARG A 46 -1.15 -16.21 -10.17
C ARG A 46 0.25 -16.80 -10.38
N GLY A 47 1.09 -16.69 -9.36
CA GLY A 47 2.45 -17.23 -9.36
C GLY A 47 3.33 -16.61 -10.44
N GLU A 48 4.07 -17.44 -11.20
CA GLU A 48 5.00 -16.95 -12.25
C GLU A 48 4.31 -16.25 -13.43
N ALA A 49 3.02 -16.51 -13.68
CA ALA A 49 2.28 -15.77 -14.71
C ALA A 49 2.17 -14.28 -14.37
N LEU A 50 2.21 -13.91 -13.08
CA LEU A 50 2.23 -12.54 -12.63
C LEU A 50 3.48 -11.78 -13.12
N ARG A 51 4.65 -12.44 -13.14
CA ARG A 51 5.90 -11.84 -13.64
C ARG A 51 5.76 -11.39 -15.08
N ALA A 52 5.32 -12.29 -15.96
CA ALA A 52 5.17 -11.97 -17.38
C ALA A 52 4.15 -10.84 -17.60
N LYS A 53 3.04 -10.86 -16.85
CA LYS A 53 2.01 -9.82 -16.95
C LYS A 53 2.51 -8.46 -16.48
N LEU A 54 3.20 -8.41 -15.35
CA LEU A 54 3.78 -7.16 -14.86
C LEU A 54 4.87 -6.61 -15.79
N GLU A 55 5.74 -7.46 -16.35
CA GLU A 55 6.75 -7.04 -17.32
C GLU A 55 6.10 -6.45 -18.57
N GLU A 56 5.03 -7.07 -19.08
CA GLU A 56 4.23 -6.53 -20.19
C GLU A 56 3.69 -5.14 -19.88
N MET A 57 3.09 -4.96 -18.69
CA MET A 57 2.43 -3.71 -18.29
C MET A 57 3.43 -2.58 -17.99
N LEU A 58 4.62 -2.92 -17.50
CA LEU A 58 5.62 -1.94 -17.08
C LEU A 58 6.61 -1.53 -18.20
N LYS A 59 6.60 -2.21 -19.35
CA LYS A 59 7.60 -2.00 -20.42
C LYS A 59 7.56 -0.59 -21.03
N GLU A 60 6.38 0.05 -21.09
CA GLU A 60 6.22 1.39 -21.66
C GLU A 60 6.80 2.50 -20.76
N GLY A 61 7.05 2.20 -19.49
CA GLY A 61 7.72 3.12 -18.55
C GLY A 61 6.87 4.28 -18.06
N ASP A 62 5.55 4.29 -18.28
CA ASP A 62 4.63 5.36 -17.90
C ASP A 62 3.87 5.08 -16.57
N ILE A 63 4.09 3.90 -15.98
CA ILE A 63 3.48 3.52 -14.70
C ILE A 63 4.26 4.17 -13.55
N ALA A 64 3.55 4.94 -12.73
CA ALA A 64 4.08 5.59 -11.53
C ALA A 64 4.00 4.70 -10.29
N ALA A 65 2.90 3.95 -10.17
CA ALA A 65 2.66 3.09 -9.02
C ALA A 65 1.87 1.83 -9.41
N ILE A 66 2.07 0.77 -8.63
CA ILE A 66 1.24 -0.43 -8.59
C ILE A 66 0.44 -0.38 -7.30
N ILE A 67 -0.86 -0.68 -7.35
CA ILE A 67 -1.72 -0.78 -6.16
C ILE A 67 -2.49 -2.09 -6.13
N TYR A 68 -2.58 -2.67 -4.95
CA TYR A 68 -3.40 -3.83 -4.63
C TYR A 68 -3.73 -3.85 -3.13
N SER A 69 -4.73 -4.63 -2.72
CA SER A 69 -5.00 -4.92 -1.30
C SER A 69 -4.61 -6.36 -0.95
N ASN A 70 -4.06 -6.55 0.26
CA ASN A 70 -3.58 -7.84 0.75
C ASN A 70 -3.77 -7.98 2.28
N PRO A 71 -4.69 -8.82 2.77
CA PRO A 71 -5.74 -9.56 2.03
C PRO A 71 -6.64 -8.66 1.20
N ASN A 72 -7.13 -9.21 0.08
CA ASN A 72 -7.86 -8.45 -0.93
C ASN A 72 -9.31 -8.17 -0.52
N ASN A 73 -9.82 -7.01 -0.91
CA ASN A 73 -11.23 -6.66 -0.89
C ASN A 73 -11.66 -6.33 -2.34
N PRO A 74 -12.64 -7.07 -2.93
CA PRO A 74 -13.64 -7.92 -2.26
C PRO A 74 -13.35 -9.43 -2.30
N ALA A 75 -12.35 -9.90 -3.03
CA ALA A 75 -12.20 -11.31 -3.36
C ALA A 75 -11.55 -12.17 -2.27
N TRP A 76 -11.03 -11.56 -1.20
CA TRP A 76 -10.30 -12.23 -0.13
C TRP A 76 -9.08 -13.04 -0.59
N ILE A 77 -8.47 -12.63 -1.68
CA ILE A 77 -7.22 -13.20 -2.14
C ILE A 77 -6.10 -12.71 -1.23
N CYS A 78 -5.23 -13.62 -0.81
CA CYS A 78 -3.95 -13.29 -0.22
C CYS A 78 -2.85 -13.59 -1.23
N LEU A 79 -1.96 -12.63 -1.46
CA LEU A 79 -0.79 -12.84 -2.30
C LEU A 79 0.21 -13.73 -1.57
N GLU A 80 0.78 -14.67 -2.31
CA GLU A 80 1.85 -15.53 -1.79
C GLU A 80 3.16 -14.74 -1.71
N GLU A 81 4.06 -15.18 -0.85
CA GLU A 81 5.36 -14.52 -0.65
C GLU A 81 6.17 -14.42 -1.94
N ALA A 82 6.09 -15.44 -2.81
CA ALA A 82 6.71 -15.42 -4.13
C ALA A 82 6.12 -14.34 -5.06
N GLU A 83 4.81 -14.10 -4.98
CA GLU A 83 4.13 -13.05 -5.76
C GLU A 83 4.53 -11.64 -5.27
N LEU A 84 4.65 -11.45 -3.96
CA LEU A 84 5.16 -10.21 -3.38
C LEU A 84 6.63 -9.96 -3.79
N ALA A 85 7.44 -11.00 -3.86
CA ALA A 85 8.83 -10.91 -4.32
C ALA A 85 8.88 -10.47 -5.79
N ILE A 86 8.05 -11.03 -6.66
CA ILE A 86 7.93 -10.64 -8.08
C ILE A 86 7.55 -9.16 -8.20
N ILE A 87 6.53 -8.72 -7.46
CA ILE A 87 6.09 -7.33 -7.46
C ILE A 87 7.21 -6.40 -7.00
N GLY A 88 7.89 -6.72 -5.91
CA GLY A 88 8.97 -5.91 -5.35
C GLY A 88 10.19 -5.82 -6.28
N GLU A 89 10.60 -6.93 -6.88
CA GLU A 89 11.70 -6.98 -7.87
C GLU A 89 11.40 -6.07 -9.06
N LEU A 90 10.23 -6.23 -9.68
CA LEU A 90 9.84 -5.47 -10.86
C LEU A 90 9.59 -3.99 -10.53
N ALA A 91 9.05 -3.68 -9.37
CA ALA A 91 8.92 -2.31 -8.89
C ALA A 91 10.29 -1.61 -8.76
N THR A 92 11.28 -2.32 -8.24
CA THR A 92 12.66 -1.82 -8.14
C THR A 92 13.28 -1.63 -9.54
N LYS A 93 13.16 -2.64 -10.40
CA LYS A 93 13.69 -2.63 -11.76
C LYS A 93 13.16 -1.47 -12.60
N HIS A 94 11.87 -1.18 -12.49
CA HIS A 94 11.20 -0.15 -13.29
C HIS A 94 11.04 1.20 -12.58
N ASP A 95 11.59 1.38 -11.37
CA ASP A 95 11.40 2.56 -10.52
C ASP A 95 9.92 2.95 -10.37
N VAL A 96 9.11 1.99 -9.92
CA VAL A 96 7.68 2.12 -9.68
C VAL A 96 7.42 1.98 -8.18
N VAL A 97 6.48 2.74 -7.62
CA VAL A 97 6.11 2.66 -6.21
C VAL A 97 5.02 1.61 -6.02
N VAL A 98 5.19 0.71 -5.07
CA VAL A 98 4.14 -0.23 -4.68
C VAL A 98 3.31 0.37 -3.55
N MET A 99 2.03 0.55 -3.78
CA MET A 99 1.04 0.96 -2.80
C MET A 99 0.28 -0.28 -2.32
N GLU A 100 0.69 -0.85 -1.19
CA GLU A 100 0.06 -2.03 -0.62
C GLU A 100 -1.03 -1.60 0.38
N ASP A 101 -2.30 -1.85 0.03
CA ASP A 101 -3.46 -1.58 0.88
C ASP A 101 -3.64 -2.74 1.87
N LEU A 102 -3.25 -2.50 3.11
CA LEU A 102 -3.26 -3.44 4.21
C LEU A 102 -4.45 -3.19 5.17
N ALA A 103 -5.61 -2.79 4.63
CA ALA A 103 -6.80 -2.57 5.45
C ALA A 103 -7.23 -3.82 6.23
N TYR A 104 -6.93 -5.00 5.72
CA TYR A 104 -7.21 -6.30 6.35
C TYR A 104 -5.93 -7.02 6.84
N PHE A 105 -4.88 -6.26 7.15
CA PHE A 105 -3.62 -6.80 7.67
C PHE A 105 -3.86 -7.72 8.87
N CYS A 106 -3.11 -8.80 8.97
CA CYS A 106 -3.27 -9.86 9.99
C CYS A 106 -4.60 -10.66 9.91
N MET A 107 -5.38 -10.52 8.83
CA MET A 107 -6.63 -11.28 8.66
C MET A 107 -6.50 -12.42 7.63
N ASP A 108 -5.30 -12.90 7.35
CA ASP A 108 -5.10 -14.15 6.61
C ASP A 108 -5.20 -15.32 7.58
N TYR A 109 -6.34 -16.00 7.58
CA TYR A 109 -6.61 -17.11 8.48
C TYR A 109 -6.19 -18.49 7.92
N ARG A 110 -5.47 -18.52 6.80
CA ARG A 110 -4.91 -19.75 6.23
C ARG A 110 -3.69 -20.24 7.04
N GLN A 111 -3.07 -19.34 7.78
CA GLN A 111 -1.88 -19.63 8.58
C GLN A 111 -2.07 -19.11 10.01
N ASP A 112 -1.55 -19.85 10.98
CA ASP A 112 -1.39 -19.33 12.33
C ASP A 112 -0.17 -18.41 12.37
N MET A 113 -0.41 -17.12 12.52
CA MET A 113 0.66 -16.12 12.62
C MET A 113 1.19 -15.97 14.05
N GLY A 114 0.75 -16.82 14.96
CA GLY A 114 1.27 -16.85 16.33
C GLY A 114 0.84 -15.65 17.17
N HIS A 115 1.77 -15.14 17.97
CA HIS A 115 1.48 -14.07 18.94
C HIS A 115 1.91 -12.70 18.43
N PRO A 116 1.25 -11.61 18.87
CA PRO A 116 1.69 -10.26 18.56
C PRO A 116 3.17 -10.03 18.88
N PHE A 117 3.87 -9.34 17.97
CA PHE A 117 5.30 -9.02 18.06
C PHE A 117 6.26 -10.21 18.02
N GLN A 118 5.78 -11.38 17.65
CA GLN A 118 6.61 -12.58 17.47
C GLN A 118 6.50 -13.12 16.05
N PRO A 119 7.58 -13.67 15.46
CA PRO A 119 7.49 -14.31 14.16
C PRO A 119 6.63 -15.61 14.24
N PRO A 120 6.03 -16.04 13.12
CA PRO A 120 6.11 -15.43 11.81
C PRO A 120 5.27 -14.16 11.68
N TYR A 121 5.77 -13.18 10.89
CA TYR A 121 5.02 -11.96 10.59
C TYR A 121 4.34 -12.07 9.22
N PRO A 122 3.14 -11.48 9.02
CA PRO A 122 2.53 -11.40 7.70
C PRO A 122 3.51 -10.79 6.69
N PRO A 123 3.73 -11.44 5.54
CA PRO A 123 4.62 -10.88 4.54
C PRO A 123 4.01 -9.63 3.91
N THR A 124 4.86 -8.65 3.60
CA THR A 124 4.52 -7.46 2.83
C THR A 124 5.57 -7.24 1.76
N VAL A 125 5.25 -6.42 0.77
CA VAL A 125 6.20 -6.08 -0.30
C VAL A 125 7.46 -5.37 0.21
N ALA A 126 7.41 -4.77 1.39
CA ALA A 126 8.55 -4.10 2.02
C ALA A 126 9.77 -5.02 2.27
N ARG A 127 9.60 -6.35 2.20
CA ARG A 127 10.71 -7.31 2.24
C ARG A 127 11.53 -7.35 0.95
N TYR A 128 10.95 -6.90 -0.17
CA TYR A 128 11.48 -7.14 -1.51
C TYR A 128 11.82 -5.88 -2.28
N THR A 129 11.46 -4.72 -1.78
CA THR A 129 11.76 -3.43 -2.42
C THR A 129 11.75 -2.30 -1.39
N ASP A 130 12.53 -1.25 -1.68
CA ASP A 130 12.44 0.04 -0.95
C ASP A 130 11.46 1.01 -1.61
N ASN A 131 10.83 0.61 -2.73
CA ASN A 131 9.86 1.46 -3.42
C ASN A 131 8.45 1.15 -2.93
N TYR A 132 8.15 1.29 -1.64
CA TYR A 132 6.85 0.95 -1.08
C TYR A 132 6.18 2.06 -0.29
N ILE A 133 4.85 2.02 -0.29
CA ILE A 133 3.96 2.71 0.63
C ILE A 133 2.99 1.66 1.17
N LEU A 134 3.09 1.32 2.45
CA LEU A 134 2.13 0.44 3.13
C LEU A 134 1.04 1.29 3.77
N MET A 135 -0.22 0.94 3.54
CA MET A 135 -1.38 1.67 4.05
C MET A 135 -2.19 0.77 4.98
N LEU A 136 -2.03 0.95 6.29
CA LEU A 136 -2.74 0.20 7.32
C LEU A 136 -3.95 0.98 7.80
N SER A 137 -5.07 0.28 8.05
CA SER A 137 -6.29 0.91 8.53
C SER A 137 -6.69 0.34 9.88
N SER A 138 -7.04 1.22 10.82
CA SER A 138 -7.63 0.81 12.09
C SER A 138 -9.05 0.26 11.92
N SER A 139 -9.70 0.56 10.81
CA SER A 139 -11.12 0.28 10.58
C SER A 139 -11.46 -1.21 10.69
N LYS A 140 -10.58 -2.10 10.23
CA LYS A 140 -10.79 -3.55 10.22
C LYS A 140 -9.95 -4.25 11.29
N ILE A 141 -8.64 -3.95 11.33
CA ILE A 141 -7.69 -4.60 12.25
C ILE A 141 -8.12 -4.45 13.70
N PHE A 142 -8.64 -3.28 14.08
CA PHE A 142 -9.03 -2.96 15.44
C PHE A 142 -10.54 -2.72 15.59
N SER A 143 -11.36 -3.04 14.58
CA SER A 143 -12.81 -2.74 14.56
C SER A 143 -13.13 -1.27 14.88
N TYR A 144 -12.28 -0.34 14.40
CA TYR A 144 -12.27 1.06 14.81
C TYR A 144 -12.61 2.02 13.66
N ALA A 145 -13.56 1.61 12.82
CA ALA A 145 -13.92 2.31 11.59
C ALA A 145 -14.42 3.75 11.81
N GLY A 146 -15.13 3.99 12.92
CA GLY A 146 -15.72 5.30 13.25
C GLY A 146 -14.69 6.40 13.48
N GLN A 147 -13.49 6.06 13.94
CA GLN A 147 -12.44 7.03 14.27
C GLN A 147 -11.66 7.55 13.07
N ARG A 148 -11.86 6.96 11.88
CA ARG A 148 -11.25 7.41 10.62
C ARG A 148 -9.73 7.51 10.68
N MET A 149 -9.07 6.49 11.25
CA MET A 149 -7.63 6.46 11.45
C MET A 149 -6.95 5.46 10.52
N ALA A 150 -5.82 5.85 9.98
CA ALA A 150 -4.94 5.00 9.19
C ALA A 150 -3.48 5.38 9.44
N LEU A 151 -2.59 4.42 9.24
CA LEU A 151 -1.16 4.57 9.29
C LEU A 151 -0.61 4.35 7.88
N THR A 152 0.30 5.21 7.45
CA THR A 152 1.05 5.03 6.21
C THR A 152 2.52 4.84 6.56
N CYS A 153 3.09 3.71 6.17
CA CYS A 153 4.51 3.44 6.26
C CYS A 153 5.14 3.62 4.88
N ILE A 154 6.16 4.44 4.81
CA ILE A 154 6.94 4.69 3.59
C ILE A 154 8.39 4.32 3.87
N SER A 155 9.11 3.79 2.89
CA SER A 155 10.54 3.52 3.06
C SER A 155 11.34 4.80 3.26
N ASP A 156 12.44 4.72 4.00
CA ASP A 156 13.36 5.86 4.21
C ASP A 156 13.85 6.41 2.87
N LYS A 157 14.19 5.54 1.94
CA LYS A 157 14.66 5.92 0.59
C LYS A 157 13.63 6.75 -0.20
N LEU A 158 12.35 6.34 -0.20
CA LEU A 158 11.29 7.12 -0.81
C LEU A 158 11.02 8.41 -0.04
N PHE A 159 11.06 8.34 1.28
CA PHE A 159 10.86 9.49 2.14
C PHE A 159 11.92 10.56 1.90
N GLU A 160 13.21 10.20 1.95
CA GLU A 160 14.32 11.14 1.73
C GLU A 160 14.30 11.74 0.32
N ARG A 161 13.98 10.93 -0.69
CA ARG A 161 13.95 11.37 -2.08
C ARG A 161 12.77 12.31 -2.41
N HIS A 162 11.61 12.10 -1.78
CA HIS A 162 10.36 12.76 -2.18
C HIS A 162 9.72 13.60 -1.10
N TYR A 163 10.02 13.33 0.17
CA TYR A 163 9.46 14.07 1.30
C TYR A 163 9.77 15.57 1.25
N PRO A 164 10.97 16.06 0.90
CA PRO A 164 11.23 17.49 0.85
C PRO A 164 10.28 18.23 -0.09
N ALA A 165 9.97 17.68 -1.26
CA ALA A 165 9.02 18.25 -2.19
C ALA A 165 7.56 18.21 -1.68
N LEU A 166 7.20 17.13 -0.99
CA LEU A 166 5.89 16.99 -0.34
C LEU A 166 5.78 17.94 0.86
N ALA A 167 6.82 18.00 1.70
CA ALA A 167 6.85 18.89 2.86
C ALA A 167 6.75 20.35 2.45
N GLU A 168 7.45 20.77 1.38
CA GLU A 168 7.36 22.11 0.85
C GLU A 168 5.95 22.42 0.31
N ARG A 169 5.33 21.49 -0.39
CA ARG A 169 3.95 21.62 -0.91
C ARG A 169 2.91 21.73 0.19
N TYR A 170 3.12 21.05 1.31
CA TYR A 170 2.15 20.95 2.42
C TYR A 170 2.60 21.68 3.68
N LYS A 171 3.68 22.47 3.63
CA LYS A 171 4.19 23.20 4.79
C LYS A 171 3.16 24.12 5.45
N ASP A 172 2.31 24.73 4.63
CA ASP A 172 1.26 25.63 5.10
C ASP A 172 0.01 24.89 5.60
N ALA A 173 -0.09 23.60 5.33
CA ALA A 173 -1.15 22.76 5.87
C ALA A 173 -0.98 22.41 7.36
N GLY A 174 0.04 22.92 8.01
CA GLY A 174 0.33 23.16 9.44
C GLY A 174 0.03 22.08 10.49
N VAL A 175 -0.80 21.10 10.18
CA VAL A 175 -1.39 20.21 11.17
C VAL A 175 -1.10 18.71 10.88
N PHE A 176 -0.59 18.40 9.70
CA PHE A 176 -0.51 17.01 9.23
C PHE A 176 0.46 16.15 10.07
N GLY A 177 1.63 16.65 10.39
CA GLY A 177 2.63 15.88 11.14
C GLY A 177 2.24 15.64 12.60
N GLN A 178 1.70 16.65 13.26
CA GLN A 178 1.29 16.54 14.67
C GLN A 178 0.05 15.67 14.82
N THR A 179 -0.92 15.81 13.94
CA THR A 179 -2.12 14.97 13.94
C THR A 179 -1.79 13.51 13.64
N LEU A 180 -0.84 13.26 12.74
CA LEU A 180 -0.38 11.91 12.41
C LEU A 180 0.28 11.25 13.63
N ILE A 181 1.21 11.93 14.30
CA ILE A 181 1.88 11.41 15.50
C ILE A 181 0.88 11.16 16.63
N ALA A 182 -0.02 12.08 16.89
CA ALA A 182 -1.06 11.93 17.90
C ALA A 182 -1.99 10.73 17.58
N SER A 183 -2.33 10.55 16.30
CA SER A 183 -3.15 9.43 15.84
C SER A 183 -2.45 8.09 15.99
N ILE A 184 -1.16 8.02 15.68
CA ILE A 184 -0.33 6.81 15.86
C ILE A 184 -0.23 6.45 17.35
N LEU A 185 0.09 7.42 18.21
CA LEU A 185 0.16 7.19 19.65
C LEU A 185 -1.18 6.74 20.23
N TYR A 186 -2.28 7.33 19.77
CA TYR A 186 -3.61 6.94 20.18
C TYR A 186 -3.96 5.51 19.73
N MET A 187 -3.63 5.12 18.51
CA MET A 187 -3.82 3.74 18.02
C MET A 187 -3.03 2.72 18.85
N ILE A 188 -1.76 3.00 19.11
CA ILE A 188 -0.91 2.11 19.91
C ILE A 188 -1.49 1.94 21.32
N THR A 189 -1.86 3.02 21.97
CA THR A 189 -2.38 2.97 23.35
C THR A 189 -3.79 2.38 23.43
N SER A 190 -4.68 2.71 22.51
CA SER A 190 -6.05 2.20 22.46
C SER A 190 -6.12 0.75 21.96
N GLY A 191 -5.29 0.38 20.99
CA GLY A 191 -5.21 -0.98 20.49
C GLY A 191 -4.69 -1.96 21.54
N CYS A 192 -3.69 -1.56 22.34
CA CYS A 192 -3.20 -2.37 23.44
C CYS A 192 -4.27 -2.59 24.54
N THR A 193 -5.12 -1.61 24.79
CA THR A 193 -6.21 -1.77 25.79
C THR A 193 -7.37 -2.61 25.27
N ALA A 194 -7.68 -2.54 23.96
CA ALA A 194 -8.74 -3.36 23.37
C ALA A 194 -8.34 -4.84 23.26
N SER A 195 -7.09 -5.15 22.96
CA SER A 195 -6.59 -6.53 22.85
C SER A 195 -6.46 -7.26 24.21
N THR A 196 -6.49 -6.53 25.31
CA THR A 196 -6.46 -7.12 26.66
C THR A 196 -7.85 -7.41 27.24
N GLN A 197 -8.92 -7.07 26.53
CA GLN A 197 -10.31 -7.29 26.97
C GLN A 197 -11.03 -8.44 26.25
N TYR A 198 -10.35 -9.14 25.35
CA TYR A 198 -10.81 -10.35 24.66
C TYR A 198 -9.70 -11.45 24.81
#